data_cd1f9dae3109d81034ad9cce8d984a05
#
_entry.id   cd1f9dae3109d81034ad9cce8d984a05
#
_cell.length_a   1.000
_cell.length_b   1.000
_cell.length_c   1.000
_cell.angle_alpha   90.00
_cell.angle_beta   90.00
_cell.angle_gamma   90.00
#
_symmetry.space_group_name_H-M   'P 1'
#
loop_
_entity.id
_entity.type
_entity.pdbx_description
1 polymer ?
#
loop_
_entity_poly.entity_id
_entity_poly.type
_entity_poly.pdbx_seq_one_letter_code
_entity_poly.pdbx_strand_id
1 'polypeptide(L)'
;MSKSLTRRGFLAMSGSAAALAGLGLAACGGGSTSTTDSSSSETKNLSGSITAVGSTALQPLVEAASEQFMETYPDVQITVQGGGSGQGITQISQGAVQIGNSDVFAEEKLSNKDDAKKLKDNQVCVVGMGPVVNSEVTVDDISMADLKKIFMGEVTNWKDVGGSDQDIVVINRASGSGTRATFESAVLGSDKVPESFKPQEQDSSGTVASMVAQTPGAISYLAFSYFADTFKALKVDGVEAKKANVETNDWKIWAYEHMYTAADPDETTQAFIDYMFSDDVQGSLVEQTGYIPVTGMKVTRDADGNVTNK
;
A
#
# COMPACT_ATOMS: atom_id res chain seq x y z
N MET A 1 -24.97 24.16 25.02
CA MET A 1 -24.08 24.49 26.16
C MET A 1 -22.80 23.68 26.02
N SER A 2 -21.80 24.35 25.52
CA SER A 2 -20.47 23.80 25.25
C SER A 2 -19.67 23.67 26.53
N LYS A 3 -18.96 22.55 26.74
CA LYS A 3 -17.92 22.44 27.76
C LYS A 3 -16.61 22.04 27.06
N SER A 4 -15.78 23.05 26.90
CA SER A 4 -14.36 22.92 26.55
C SER A 4 -13.60 22.28 27.72
N LEU A 5 -12.81 21.23 27.44
CA LEU A 5 -11.84 20.69 28.40
C LEU A 5 -10.44 21.20 28.05
N THR A 6 -9.94 21.98 28.94
CA THR A 6 -8.64 22.68 28.91
C THR A 6 -7.52 21.72 29.28
N ARG A 7 -6.47 21.69 28.46
CA ARG A 7 -5.16 21.11 28.80
C ARG A 7 -4.49 22.00 29.88
N ARG A 8 -4.16 21.43 31.03
CA ARG A 8 -3.04 21.90 31.90
C ARG A 8 -2.82 20.93 33.06
N GLY A 9 -1.58 20.50 33.23
CA GLY A 9 -0.97 20.26 34.53
C GLY A 9 -0.73 18.84 34.95
N PHE A 10 0.45 18.31 34.67
CA PHE A 10 1.18 17.53 35.67
C PHE A 10 2.68 17.81 35.52
N LEU A 11 3.16 18.66 36.42
CA LEU A 11 4.57 18.91 36.67
C LEU A 11 4.85 18.55 38.15
N ALA A 12 5.96 17.85 38.34
CA ALA A 12 6.77 17.74 39.53
C ALA A 12 6.34 16.77 40.65
N MET A 13 7.16 15.79 40.94
CA MET A 13 7.81 15.69 42.23
C MET A 13 9.11 14.89 42.18
N SER A 14 10.11 15.59 42.60
CA SER A 14 11.51 15.29 42.83
C SER A 14 11.79 14.38 44.02
N GLY A 15 12.94 13.71 43.99
CA GLY A 15 13.83 13.60 45.17
C GLY A 15 13.96 12.19 45.73
N SER A 16 15.07 11.53 45.73
CA SER A 16 16.18 11.70 46.65
C SER A 16 17.20 10.57 46.52
N ALA A 17 18.43 10.90 46.57
CA ALA A 17 19.61 10.05 46.59
C ALA A 17 19.78 9.30 47.91
N ALA A 18 20.39 8.12 47.83
CA ALA A 18 21.22 7.60 48.91
C ALA A 18 22.32 6.67 48.34
N ALA A 19 23.53 7.13 48.48
CA ALA A 19 24.76 6.35 48.28
C ALA A 19 25.05 5.51 49.54
N LEU A 20 25.52 4.27 49.33
CA LEU A 20 26.30 3.57 50.32
C LEU A 20 27.37 2.71 49.64
N ALA A 21 28.60 3.05 49.90
CA ALA A 21 29.80 2.30 49.54
C ALA A 21 29.99 1.17 50.52
N GLY A 22 30.46 0.03 50.01
CA GLY A 22 30.89 -1.13 50.81
C GLY A 22 31.95 -1.92 50.06
N LEU A 23 33.21 -1.75 50.45
CA LEU A 23 34.38 -2.59 50.09
C LEU A 23 34.31 -3.96 50.77
N GLY A 24 34.64 -5.01 50.05
CA GLY A 24 34.89 -6.34 50.65
C GLY A 24 35.70 -7.21 49.68
N LEU A 25 36.94 -7.53 50.09
CA LEU A 25 37.95 -8.30 49.37
C LEU A 25 37.69 -9.84 49.33
N ALA A 26 38.06 -10.41 48.21
CA ALA A 26 38.76 -11.67 47.94
C ALA A 26 38.40 -12.98 48.65
N ALA A 27 38.12 -14.00 47.82
CA ALA A 27 38.69 -15.35 47.98
C ALA A 27 38.58 -16.15 46.68
N CYS A 28 39.69 -16.77 46.28
CA CYS A 28 39.84 -17.72 45.16
C CYS A 28 39.09 -19.03 45.40
N GLY A 29 38.51 -19.60 44.35
CA GLY A 29 38.01 -20.97 44.34
C GLY A 29 37.55 -21.36 42.95
N GLY A 30 38.30 -22.22 42.23
CA GLY A 30 38.03 -22.65 40.89
C GLY A 30 36.75 -23.47 40.74
N GLY A 31 36.05 -23.33 39.62
CA GLY A 31 34.89 -24.12 39.25
C GLY A 31 34.46 -23.74 37.86
N SER A 32 34.41 -24.70 36.99
CA SER A 32 34.06 -24.73 35.57
C SER A 32 33.05 -23.67 35.15
N THR A 33 33.46 -22.79 34.27
CA THR A 33 32.60 -21.86 33.52
C THR A 33 31.86 -22.62 32.43
N SER A 34 30.59 -22.93 32.66
CA SER A 34 29.62 -23.07 31.57
C SER A 34 29.34 -21.66 31.04
N THR A 35 29.94 -21.31 29.94
CA THR A 35 29.56 -20.14 29.13
C THR A 35 28.17 -20.38 28.64
N THR A 36 27.19 -19.78 29.29
CA THR A 36 25.88 -19.53 28.72
C THR A 36 26.10 -18.39 27.74
N ASP A 37 26.18 -18.72 26.46
CA ASP A 37 26.05 -17.74 25.40
C ASP A 37 24.66 -17.10 25.51
N SER A 38 24.57 -16.03 26.27
CA SER A 38 23.50 -15.07 26.14
C SER A 38 23.81 -14.32 24.85
N SER A 39 23.26 -14.75 23.72
CA SER A 39 23.19 -13.92 22.56
C SER A 39 22.26 -12.73 22.90
N SER A 40 22.84 -11.70 23.50
CA SER A 40 22.25 -10.36 23.43
C SER A 40 22.25 -10.02 21.95
N SER A 41 21.09 -10.03 21.32
CA SER A 41 20.90 -9.35 20.04
C SER A 41 21.26 -7.87 20.30
N GLU A 42 22.46 -7.47 19.93
CA GLU A 42 22.81 -6.05 19.86
C GLU A 42 21.80 -5.43 18.89
N THR A 43 20.89 -4.63 19.43
CA THR A 43 20.00 -3.80 18.62
C THR A 43 20.93 -2.87 17.84
N LYS A 44 21.07 -3.09 16.53
CA LYS A 44 21.89 -2.23 15.68
C LYS A 44 21.37 -0.80 15.82
N ASN A 45 22.23 0.14 16.12
CA ASN A 45 21.88 1.56 16.08
C ASN A 45 21.77 2.01 14.62
N LEU A 46 20.58 1.87 14.05
CA LEU A 46 20.28 2.38 12.72
C LEU A 46 20.01 3.88 12.80
N SER A 47 20.50 4.62 11.82
CA SER A 47 20.27 6.06 11.69
C SER A 47 20.28 6.47 10.22
N GLY A 48 19.64 7.60 9.91
CA GLY A 48 19.62 8.13 8.54
C GLY A 48 18.20 8.49 8.08
N SER A 49 18.08 8.76 6.77
CA SER A 49 16.81 9.19 6.19
C SER A 49 16.44 8.33 5.00
N ILE A 50 15.19 7.88 4.97
CA ILE A 50 14.59 7.15 3.86
C ILE A 50 13.47 8.00 3.27
N THR A 51 13.48 8.22 1.97
CA THR A 51 12.36 8.78 1.22
C THR A 51 11.74 7.68 0.37
N ALA A 52 10.48 7.34 0.63
CA ALA A 52 9.69 6.38 -0.13
C ALA A 52 8.61 7.14 -0.92
N VAL A 53 8.64 7.03 -2.25
CA VAL A 53 7.73 7.79 -3.14
C VAL A 53 7.01 6.84 -4.06
N GLY A 54 5.74 7.11 -4.39
CA GLY A 54 5.07 6.42 -5.49
C GLY A 54 3.62 6.04 -5.24
N SER A 55 3.33 4.73 -5.27
CA SER A 55 1.97 4.22 -5.16
C SER A 55 1.21 4.78 -3.97
N THR A 56 0.08 5.42 -4.26
CA THR A 56 -0.86 5.84 -3.21
C THR A 56 -1.78 4.69 -2.77
N ALA A 57 -1.81 3.58 -3.50
CA ALA A 57 -2.52 2.38 -3.08
C ALA A 57 -1.75 1.63 -1.98
N LEU A 58 -0.41 1.62 -2.03
CA LEU A 58 0.48 1.03 -1.02
C LEU A 58 0.73 1.96 0.17
N GLN A 59 0.50 3.26 0.01
CA GLN A 59 0.86 4.30 0.98
C GLN A 59 0.39 3.99 2.42
N PRO A 60 -0.85 3.54 2.70
CA PRO A 60 -1.30 3.26 4.06
C PRO A 60 -0.46 2.21 4.79
N LEU A 61 -0.02 1.15 4.10
CA LEU A 61 0.83 0.12 4.71
C LEU A 61 2.23 0.64 5.00
N VAL A 62 2.83 1.38 4.04
CA VAL A 62 4.19 1.92 4.21
C VAL A 62 4.23 2.97 5.33
N GLU A 63 3.20 3.82 5.44
CA GLU A 63 3.09 4.80 6.54
C GLU A 63 3.00 4.09 7.89
N ALA A 64 2.10 3.11 8.05
CA ALA A 64 1.95 2.37 9.29
C ALA A 64 3.21 1.59 9.69
N ALA A 65 3.88 0.96 8.72
CA ALA A 65 5.15 0.25 8.94
C ALA A 65 6.28 1.24 9.30
N SER A 66 6.31 2.42 8.66
CA SER A 66 7.30 3.46 8.94
C SER A 66 7.18 3.99 10.36
N GLU A 67 5.96 4.22 10.84
CA GLU A 67 5.72 4.67 12.22
C GLU A 67 6.27 3.65 13.23
N GLN A 68 5.95 2.36 13.08
CA GLN A 68 6.42 1.30 13.96
C GLN A 68 7.95 1.11 13.88
N PHE A 69 8.53 1.23 12.68
CA PHE A 69 9.97 1.13 12.51
C PHE A 69 10.72 2.28 13.20
N MET A 70 10.22 3.52 13.07
CA MET A 70 10.80 4.69 13.73
C MET A 70 10.61 4.68 15.25
N GLU A 71 9.58 4.02 15.79
CA GLU A 71 9.46 3.77 17.24
C GLU A 71 10.58 2.88 17.75
N THR A 72 11.00 1.88 16.94
CA THR A 72 12.09 0.96 17.27
C THR A 72 13.47 1.59 17.04
N TYR A 73 13.60 2.43 16.01
CA TYR A 73 14.85 3.10 15.60
C TYR A 73 14.67 4.62 15.53
N PRO A 74 14.72 5.33 16.69
CA PRO A 74 14.37 6.75 16.77
C PRO A 74 15.32 7.69 15.99
N ASP A 75 16.52 7.23 15.65
CA ASP A 75 17.49 7.98 14.86
C ASP A 75 17.29 7.81 13.33
N VAL A 76 16.27 7.04 12.92
CA VAL A 76 15.85 6.90 11.54
C VAL A 76 14.69 7.82 11.25
N GLN A 77 14.74 8.52 10.11
CA GLN A 77 13.65 9.35 9.62
C GLN A 77 13.12 8.76 8.29
N ILE A 78 11.86 8.32 8.27
CA ILE A 78 11.21 7.83 7.06
C ILE A 78 10.15 8.85 6.61
N THR A 79 10.21 9.25 5.33
CA THR A 79 9.23 10.12 4.70
C THR A 79 8.52 9.35 3.59
N VAL A 80 7.20 9.19 3.69
CA VAL A 80 6.37 8.53 2.68
C VAL A 80 5.62 9.58 1.87
N GLN A 81 5.70 9.49 0.54
CA GLN A 81 5.06 10.44 -0.38
C GLN A 81 4.30 9.70 -1.47
N GLY A 82 3.09 10.18 -1.78
CA GLY A 82 2.34 9.73 -2.95
C GLY A 82 2.96 10.20 -4.27
N GLY A 83 2.17 10.17 -5.35
CA GLY A 83 2.56 10.63 -6.69
C GLY A 83 2.31 9.58 -7.77
N GLY A 84 1.95 8.35 -7.36
CA GLY A 84 1.67 7.22 -8.25
C GLY A 84 2.91 6.42 -8.61
N SER A 85 2.67 5.18 -9.03
CA SER A 85 3.72 4.18 -9.34
C SER A 85 4.74 4.66 -10.36
N GLY A 86 4.30 5.40 -11.39
CA GLY A 86 5.19 5.95 -12.40
C GLY A 86 6.22 6.93 -11.84
N GLN A 87 5.81 7.76 -10.86
CA GLN A 87 6.73 8.68 -10.18
C GLN A 87 7.71 7.90 -9.30
N GLY A 88 7.23 6.92 -8.53
CA GLY A 88 8.07 6.08 -7.68
C GLY A 88 9.16 5.37 -8.49
N ILE A 89 8.79 4.65 -9.54
CA ILE A 89 9.72 3.95 -10.42
C ILE A 89 10.71 4.91 -11.08
N THR A 90 10.25 6.06 -11.56
CA THR A 90 11.14 7.05 -12.20
C THR A 90 12.16 7.59 -11.21
N GLN A 91 11.75 7.99 -10.01
CA GLN A 91 12.67 8.58 -9.03
C GLN A 91 13.68 7.58 -8.49
N ILE A 92 13.27 6.32 -8.22
CA ILE A 92 14.23 5.30 -7.78
C ILE A 92 15.21 4.93 -8.89
N SER A 93 14.76 4.85 -10.15
CA SER A 93 15.66 4.57 -11.29
C SER A 93 16.71 5.66 -11.52
N GLN A 94 16.42 6.89 -11.09
CA GLN A 94 17.33 8.04 -11.13
C GLN A 94 18.18 8.17 -9.85
N GLY A 95 17.97 7.34 -8.85
CA GLY A 95 18.65 7.45 -7.55
C GLY A 95 18.23 8.69 -6.75
N ALA A 96 17.06 9.28 -7.03
CA ALA A 96 16.57 10.47 -6.35
C ALA A 96 15.91 10.16 -4.99
N VAL A 97 15.51 8.91 -4.77
CA VAL A 97 14.89 8.42 -3.53
C VAL A 97 15.49 7.06 -3.16
N GLN A 98 15.28 6.61 -1.93
CA GLN A 98 15.75 5.31 -1.45
C GLN A 98 14.78 4.19 -1.83
N ILE A 99 13.48 4.50 -1.91
CA ILE A 99 12.43 3.51 -2.20
C ILE A 99 11.43 4.08 -3.22
N GLY A 100 11.15 3.32 -4.27
CA GLY A 100 10.09 3.58 -5.24
C GLY A 100 8.92 2.60 -5.04
N ASN A 101 7.76 3.09 -4.60
CA ASN A 101 6.56 2.30 -4.38
C ASN A 101 5.73 2.15 -5.66
N SER A 102 5.24 0.94 -5.97
CA SER A 102 4.52 0.69 -7.23
C SER A 102 3.54 -0.48 -7.15
N ASP A 103 2.38 -0.33 -7.81
CA ASP A 103 1.38 -1.39 -8.06
C ASP A 103 1.65 -2.15 -9.37
N VAL A 104 2.70 -1.79 -10.08
CA VAL A 104 3.07 -2.40 -11.37
C VAL A 104 4.56 -2.69 -11.44
N PHE A 105 4.94 -3.61 -12.30
CA PHE A 105 6.35 -3.92 -12.54
C PHE A 105 7.09 -2.72 -13.14
N ALA A 106 8.36 -2.55 -12.79
CA ALA A 106 9.18 -1.44 -13.28
C ALA A 106 9.32 -1.46 -14.81
N GLU A 107 9.33 -2.66 -15.40
CA GLU A 107 9.37 -2.89 -16.84
C GLU A 107 8.16 -2.31 -17.59
N GLU A 108 7.02 -2.12 -16.91
CA GLU A 108 5.82 -1.53 -17.51
C GLU A 108 5.91 0.00 -17.63
N LYS A 109 6.73 0.65 -16.80
CA LYS A 109 6.83 2.11 -16.72
C LYS A 109 8.12 2.68 -17.30
N LEU A 110 9.22 1.95 -17.23
CA LEU A 110 10.50 2.39 -17.77
C LEU A 110 10.58 2.09 -19.27
N SER A 111 10.91 3.13 -20.06
CA SER A 111 11.08 3.00 -21.51
C SER A 111 12.28 2.10 -21.84
N ASN A 112 13.32 2.13 -21.02
CA ASN A 112 14.47 1.24 -21.11
C ASN A 112 14.33 0.13 -20.06
N LYS A 113 14.02 -1.07 -20.51
CA LYS A 113 13.89 -2.25 -19.64
C LYS A 113 15.19 -2.65 -18.91
N ASP A 114 16.35 -2.24 -19.42
CA ASP A 114 17.62 -2.50 -18.74
C ASP A 114 17.79 -1.64 -17.48
N ASP A 115 17.09 -0.50 -17.37
CA ASP A 115 17.09 0.28 -16.14
C ASP A 115 16.23 -0.40 -15.05
N ALA A 116 15.16 -1.10 -15.42
CA ALA A 116 14.39 -1.90 -14.47
C ALA A 116 15.25 -3.01 -13.83
N LYS A 117 16.12 -3.66 -14.61
CA LYS A 117 17.02 -4.73 -14.13
C LYS A 117 18.06 -4.24 -13.11
N LYS A 118 18.30 -2.93 -13.01
CA LYS A 118 19.23 -2.34 -12.02
C LYS A 118 18.56 -2.12 -10.67
N LEU A 119 17.24 -2.27 -10.61
CA LEU A 119 16.47 -2.13 -9.40
C LEU A 119 16.26 -3.50 -8.75
N LYS A 120 16.27 -3.52 -7.42
CA LYS A 120 15.85 -4.69 -6.65
C LYS A 120 14.36 -4.58 -6.40
N ASP A 121 13.60 -5.56 -6.88
CA ASP A 121 12.16 -5.67 -6.68
C ASP A 121 11.87 -6.39 -5.35
N ASN A 122 11.16 -5.73 -4.45
CA ASN A 122 10.69 -6.30 -3.20
C ASN A 122 9.16 -6.32 -3.23
N GLN A 123 8.56 -7.47 -3.55
CA GLN A 123 7.10 -7.68 -3.56
C GLN A 123 6.61 -7.86 -2.13
N VAL A 124 6.21 -6.77 -1.49
CA VAL A 124 5.92 -6.74 -0.05
C VAL A 124 4.52 -7.25 0.31
N CYS A 125 3.56 -7.13 -0.58
CA CYS A 125 2.21 -7.66 -0.40
C CYS A 125 1.46 -7.72 -1.73
N VAL A 126 0.19 -8.13 -1.68
CA VAL A 126 -0.75 -8.08 -2.81
C VAL A 126 -1.87 -7.12 -2.46
N VAL A 127 -2.29 -6.33 -3.44
CA VAL A 127 -3.43 -5.43 -3.34
C VAL A 127 -4.57 -5.92 -4.23
N GLY A 128 -5.76 -6.12 -3.64
CA GLY A 128 -7.00 -6.21 -4.39
C GLY A 128 -7.50 -4.80 -4.67
N MET A 129 -8.04 -4.58 -5.85
CA MET A 129 -8.65 -3.32 -6.27
C MET A 129 -10.05 -3.59 -6.77
N GLY A 130 -10.97 -2.64 -6.64
CA GLY A 130 -12.33 -2.86 -7.11
C GLY A 130 -13.06 -1.58 -7.45
N PRO A 131 -14.13 -1.68 -8.29
CA PRO A 131 -14.99 -0.57 -8.57
C PRO A 131 -15.74 -0.13 -7.30
N VAL A 132 -15.75 1.17 -7.07
CA VAL A 132 -16.45 1.82 -5.96
C VAL A 132 -17.40 2.86 -6.49
N VAL A 133 -18.57 2.98 -5.86
CA VAL A 133 -19.62 3.90 -6.29
C VAL A 133 -20.14 4.70 -5.11
N ASN A 134 -20.67 5.89 -5.40
CA ASN A 134 -21.38 6.69 -4.41
C ASN A 134 -22.50 5.86 -3.75
N SER A 135 -22.74 6.06 -2.47
CA SER A 135 -23.73 5.28 -1.69
C SER A 135 -25.18 5.36 -2.22
N GLU A 136 -25.52 6.40 -2.99
CA GLU A 136 -26.84 6.58 -3.61
C GLU A 136 -27.03 5.73 -4.88
N VAL A 137 -25.95 5.20 -5.47
CA VAL A 137 -26.05 4.30 -6.63
C VAL A 137 -26.72 3.01 -6.22
N THR A 138 -27.74 2.58 -6.96
CA THR A 138 -28.58 1.41 -6.60
C THR A 138 -28.05 0.08 -7.14
N VAL A 139 -27.00 0.10 -7.97
CA VAL A 139 -26.32 -1.10 -8.48
C VAL A 139 -25.40 -1.67 -7.39
N ASP A 140 -25.45 -2.99 -7.16
CA ASP A 140 -24.58 -3.71 -6.21
C ASP A 140 -23.67 -4.74 -6.91
N ASP A 141 -24.03 -5.13 -8.12
CA ASP A 141 -23.26 -6.07 -8.96
C ASP A 141 -23.29 -5.57 -10.39
N ILE A 142 -22.14 -5.61 -11.05
CA ILE A 142 -21.99 -5.15 -12.43
C ILE A 142 -21.24 -6.21 -13.25
N SER A 143 -21.63 -6.41 -14.50
CA SER A 143 -20.84 -7.27 -15.38
C SER A 143 -19.51 -6.61 -15.75
N MET A 144 -18.44 -7.41 -15.94
CA MET A 144 -17.16 -6.90 -16.45
C MET A 144 -17.33 -6.15 -17.78
N ALA A 145 -18.27 -6.61 -18.61
CA ALA A 145 -18.57 -5.96 -19.89
C ALA A 145 -19.20 -4.57 -19.72
N ASP A 146 -20.12 -4.40 -18.79
CA ASP A 146 -20.75 -3.10 -18.54
C ASP A 146 -19.82 -2.16 -17.79
N LEU A 147 -19.02 -2.69 -16.85
CA LEU A 147 -17.94 -1.92 -16.21
C LEU A 147 -16.99 -1.34 -17.27
N LYS A 148 -16.58 -2.15 -18.25
CA LYS A 148 -15.77 -1.70 -19.38
C LYS A 148 -16.45 -0.58 -20.17
N LYS A 149 -17.73 -0.73 -20.55
CA LYS A 149 -18.48 0.29 -21.29
C LYS A 149 -18.55 1.61 -20.55
N ILE A 150 -18.72 1.59 -19.22
CA ILE A 150 -18.72 2.79 -18.38
C ILE A 150 -17.35 3.50 -18.49
N PHE A 151 -16.25 2.78 -18.32
CA PHE A 151 -14.91 3.36 -18.37
C PHE A 151 -14.43 3.68 -19.80
N MET A 152 -15.13 3.19 -20.80
CA MET A 152 -14.98 3.60 -22.22
C MET A 152 -15.85 4.82 -22.58
N GLY A 153 -16.77 5.26 -21.68
CA GLY A 153 -17.72 6.34 -21.92
C GLY A 153 -18.90 5.98 -22.83
N GLU A 154 -19.15 4.69 -23.05
CA GLU A 154 -20.24 4.16 -23.87
C GLU A 154 -21.56 4.09 -23.10
N VAL A 155 -21.50 3.86 -21.79
CA VAL A 155 -22.63 3.87 -20.86
C VAL A 155 -22.46 5.06 -19.94
N THR A 156 -23.45 5.94 -19.91
CA THR A 156 -23.41 7.23 -19.18
C THR A 156 -24.56 7.39 -18.18
N ASN A 157 -25.45 6.43 -18.07
CA ASN A 157 -26.55 6.46 -17.12
C ASN A 157 -26.70 5.09 -16.43
N TRP A 158 -26.90 5.09 -15.12
CA TRP A 158 -27.01 3.89 -14.30
C TRP A 158 -28.17 2.97 -14.68
N LYS A 159 -29.28 3.52 -15.24
CA LYS A 159 -30.42 2.71 -15.70
C LYS A 159 -30.06 1.71 -16.81
N ASP A 160 -29.02 2.03 -17.60
CA ASP A 160 -28.60 1.19 -18.72
C ASP A 160 -27.86 -0.08 -18.24
N VAL A 161 -27.53 -0.11 -16.94
CA VAL A 161 -26.87 -1.24 -16.26
C VAL A 161 -27.67 -1.73 -15.03
N GLY A 162 -28.98 -1.49 -15.02
CA GLY A 162 -29.90 -2.01 -13.99
C GLY A 162 -30.07 -1.14 -12.74
N GLY A 163 -29.52 0.06 -12.74
CA GLY A 163 -29.69 1.05 -11.67
C GLY A 163 -30.85 2.00 -11.88
N SER A 164 -30.91 3.03 -11.05
CA SER A 164 -31.86 4.14 -11.15
C SER A 164 -31.52 5.04 -12.35
N ASP A 165 -32.48 5.86 -12.80
CA ASP A 165 -32.23 6.89 -13.82
C ASP A 165 -31.39 8.03 -13.22
N GLN A 166 -30.07 7.86 -13.29
CA GLN A 166 -29.06 8.75 -12.73
C GLN A 166 -27.82 8.73 -13.63
N ASP A 167 -27.28 9.90 -13.92
CA ASP A 167 -26.08 10.00 -14.73
C ASP A 167 -24.86 9.41 -14.00
N ILE A 168 -23.98 8.76 -14.77
CA ILE A 168 -22.72 8.21 -14.27
C ILE A 168 -21.64 9.28 -14.31
N VAL A 169 -21.01 9.54 -13.18
CA VAL A 169 -19.84 10.42 -13.06
C VAL A 169 -18.59 9.58 -12.88
N VAL A 170 -17.82 9.38 -13.95
CA VAL A 170 -16.58 8.63 -13.88
C VAL A 170 -15.46 9.50 -13.30
N ILE A 171 -14.86 9.05 -12.21
CA ILE A 171 -13.67 9.63 -11.60
C ILE A 171 -12.51 8.67 -11.87
N ASN A 172 -11.58 9.07 -12.75
CA ASN A 172 -10.44 8.23 -13.10
C ASN A 172 -9.20 8.65 -12.30
N ARG A 173 -8.15 7.86 -12.40
CA ARG A 173 -6.83 8.18 -11.86
C ARG A 173 -5.96 8.77 -12.96
N ALA A 174 -4.97 9.59 -12.59
CA ALA A 174 -3.99 10.14 -13.52
C ALA A 174 -3.17 9.02 -14.19
N SER A 175 -2.62 9.29 -15.37
CA SER A 175 -1.91 8.31 -16.22
C SER A 175 -0.70 7.65 -15.54
N GLY A 176 -0.08 8.33 -14.55
CA GLY A 176 1.02 7.79 -13.73
C GLY A 176 0.59 6.78 -12.66
N SER A 177 -0.71 6.62 -12.42
CA SER A 177 -1.23 5.70 -11.41
C SER A 177 -1.02 4.24 -11.79
N GLY A 178 -0.43 3.46 -10.88
CA GLY A 178 -0.37 1.99 -11.02
C GLY A 178 -1.74 1.36 -10.83
N THR A 179 -2.55 1.87 -9.88
CA THR A 179 -3.94 1.43 -9.68
C THR A 179 -4.76 1.55 -10.97
N ARG A 180 -4.58 2.66 -11.73
CA ARG A 180 -5.18 2.81 -13.05
C ARG A 180 -4.67 1.75 -14.02
N ALA A 181 -3.36 1.57 -14.10
CA ALA A 181 -2.78 0.60 -15.01
C ALA A 181 -3.30 -0.82 -14.75
N THR A 182 -3.34 -1.24 -13.47
CA THR A 182 -3.88 -2.53 -13.04
C THR A 182 -5.37 -2.66 -13.38
N PHE A 183 -6.17 -1.64 -13.06
CA PHE A 183 -7.60 -1.64 -13.35
C PHE A 183 -7.88 -1.69 -14.86
N GLU A 184 -7.24 -0.83 -15.64
CA GLU A 184 -7.41 -0.79 -17.10
C GLU A 184 -6.95 -2.10 -17.75
N SER A 185 -5.85 -2.68 -17.32
CA SER A 185 -5.40 -4.00 -17.80
C SER A 185 -6.44 -5.08 -17.56
N ALA A 186 -7.05 -5.12 -16.37
CA ALA A 186 -8.02 -6.15 -16.00
C ALA A 186 -9.40 -5.93 -16.68
N VAL A 187 -9.84 -4.67 -16.83
CA VAL A 187 -11.19 -4.32 -17.29
C VAL A 187 -11.24 -3.99 -18.77
N LEU A 188 -10.29 -3.21 -19.26
CA LEU A 188 -10.25 -2.76 -20.66
C LEU A 188 -9.46 -3.74 -21.53
N GLY A 189 -8.48 -4.45 -20.95
CA GLY A 189 -7.55 -5.29 -21.69
C GLY A 189 -6.68 -4.46 -22.62
N SER A 190 -6.74 -4.75 -23.94
CA SER A 190 -5.99 -4.02 -24.97
C SER A 190 -6.73 -2.80 -25.53
N ASP A 191 -8.01 -2.59 -25.17
CA ASP A 191 -8.82 -1.52 -25.70
C ASP A 191 -8.41 -0.17 -25.12
N LYS A 192 -8.45 0.85 -25.96
CA LYS A 192 -8.05 2.20 -25.57
C LYS A 192 -9.27 3.09 -25.36
N VAL A 193 -9.25 3.81 -24.26
CA VAL A 193 -10.27 4.82 -23.96
C VAL A 193 -10.33 5.84 -25.12
N PRO A 194 -11.53 6.13 -25.68
CA PRO A 194 -11.67 7.11 -26.73
C PRO A 194 -11.16 8.49 -26.32
N GLU A 195 -10.45 9.19 -27.20
CA GLU A 195 -9.93 10.54 -26.91
C GLU A 195 -11.04 11.56 -26.60
N SER A 196 -12.25 11.32 -27.08
CA SER A 196 -13.42 12.14 -26.80
C SER A 196 -13.95 11.99 -25.38
N PHE A 197 -13.67 10.87 -24.70
CA PHE A 197 -14.06 10.65 -23.33
C PHE A 197 -13.03 11.25 -22.37
N LYS A 198 -13.46 12.23 -21.57
CA LYS A 198 -12.60 13.00 -20.66
C LYS A 198 -13.17 12.96 -19.23
N PRO A 199 -13.04 11.83 -18.51
CA PRO A 199 -13.44 11.78 -17.12
C PRO A 199 -12.58 12.70 -16.27
N GLN A 200 -13.04 13.05 -15.07
CA GLN A 200 -12.19 13.73 -14.08
C GLN A 200 -11.02 12.80 -13.69
N GLU A 201 -9.81 13.36 -13.65
CA GLU A 201 -8.63 12.60 -13.23
C GLU A 201 -8.10 13.10 -11.88
N GLN A 202 -7.66 12.18 -11.04
CA GLN A 202 -7.11 12.44 -9.71
C GLN A 202 -5.79 11.69 -9.48
N ASP A 203 -4.86 12.34 -8.80
CA ASP A 203 -3.52 11.78 -8.57
C ASP A 203 -3.49 10.77 -7.41
N SER A 204 -4.38 10.90 -6.42
CA SER A 204 -4.32 10.16 -5.16
C SER A 204 -5.55 9.30 -4.92
N SER A 205 -5.35 8.11 -4.36
CA SER A 205 -6.42 7.20 -3.93
C SER A 205 -7.31 7.84 -2.85
N GLY A 206 -6.72 8.57 -1.90
CA GLY A 206 -7.48 9.26 -0.86
C GLY A 206 -8.38 10.36 -1.39
N THR A 207 -7.93 11.13 -2.41
CA THR A 207 -8.76 12.13 -3.09
C THR A 207 -9.92 11.46 -3.82
N VAL A 208 -9.67 10.36 -4.54
CA VAL A 208 -10.72 9.58 -5.21
C VAL A 208 -11.76 9.08 -4.21
N ALA A 209 -11.34 8.48 -3.08
CA ALA A 209 -12.25 8.00 -2.04
C ALA A 209 -13.19 9.12 -1.55
N SER A 210 -12.63 10.30 -1.27
CA SER A 210 -13.40 11.46 -0.84
C SER A 210 -14.38 11.95 -1.91
N MET A 211 -13.96 11.98 -3.18
CA MET A 211 -14.80 12.44 -4.28
C MET A 211 -15.94 11.47 -4.58
N VAL A 212 -15.69 10.16 -4.58
CA VAL A 212 -16.76 9.15 -4.77
C VAL A 212 -17.80 9.28 -3.68
N ALA A 213 -17.38 9.44 -2.42
CA ALA A 213 -18.30 9.61 -1.30
C ALA A 213 -19.21 10.85 -1.43
N GLN A 214 -18.70 11.94 -2.04
CA GLN A 214 -19.39 13.25 -2.10
C GLN A 214 -20.11 13.51 -3.42
N THR A 215 -19.90 12.70 -4.46
CA THR A 215 -20.45 12.95 -5.79
C THR A 215 -21.56 11.96 -6.11
N PRO A 216 -22.84 12.38 -6.15
CA PRO A 216 -23.94 11.51 -6.56
C PRO A 216 -23.69 10.91 -7.95
N GLY A 217 -23.97 9.61 -8.10
CA GLY A 217 -23.75 8.88 -9.36
C GLY A 217 -22.31 8.56 -9.70
N ALA A 218 -21.35 8.91 -8.83
CA ALA A 218 -19.94 8.66 -9.09
C ALA A 218 -19.59 7.16 -9.10
N ILE A 219 -18.63 6.83 -9.98
CA ILE A 219 -17.91 5.56 -10.01
C ILE A 219 -16.41 5.82 -10.15
N SER A 220 -15.63 5.02 -9.46
CA SER A 220 -14.18 4.94 -9.60
C SER A 220 -13.70 3.54 -9.23
N TYR A 221 -12.42 3.38 -8.97
CA TYR A 221 -11.81 2.16 -8.45
C TYR A 221 -10.74 2.50 -7.41
N LEU A 222 -10.67 1.66 -6.37
CA LEU A 222 -9.75 1.84 -5.25
C LEU A 222 -9.16 0.50 -4.82
N ALA A 223 -8.00 0.56 -4.16
CA ALA A 223 -7.47 -0.56 -3.39
C ALA A 223 -8.38 -0.87 -2.20
N PHE A 224 -8.45 -2.13 -1.78
CA PHE A 224 -9.29 -2.56 -0.65
C PHE A 224 -8.93 -1.83 0.65
N SER A 225 -7.68 -1.39 0.80
CA SER A 225 -7.22 -0.57 1.93
C SER A 225 -7.94 0.78 2.08
N TYR A 226 -8.61 1.24 1.02
CA TYR A 226 -9.41 2.47 1.03
C TYR A 226 -10.91 2.22 1.14
N PHE A 227 -11.37 0.96 1.19
CA PHE A 227 -12.79 0.68 1.29
C PHE A 227 -13.34 1.19 2.63
N ALA A 228 -14.45 1.91 2.57
CA ALA A 228 -15.08 2.57 3.70
C ALA A 228 -16.61 2.59 3.57
N ASP A 229 -17.30 2.74 4.68
CA ASP A 229 -18.78 2.77 4.73
C ASP A 229 -19.40 4.01 4.06
N THR A 230 -18.57 4.97 3.63
CA THR A 230 -19.02 6.23 2.98
C THR A 230 -19.36 6.06 1.50
N PHE A 231 -19.02 4.93 0.90
CA PHE A 231 -19.34 4.54 -0.48
C PHE A 231 -19.49 3.02 -0.56
N LYS A 232 -19.91 2.49 -1.71
CA LYS A 232 -20.07 1.04 -1.92
C LYS A 232 -19.01 0.48 -2.84
N ALA A 233 -18.50 -0.72 -2.54
CA ALA A 233 -17.78 -1.54 -3.50
C ALA A 233 -18.77 -2.42 -4.27
N LEU A 234 -18.64 -2.51 -5.59
CA LEU A 234 -19.45 -3.37 -6.42
C LEU A 234 -18.88 -4.78 -6.48
N LYS A 235 -19.77 -5.78 -6.59
CA LYS A 235 -19.40 -7.08 -7.15
C LYS A 235 -19.16 -6.94 -8.65
N VAL A 236 -18.34 -7.82 -9.19
CA VAL A 236 -18.15 -7.94 -10.63
C VAL A 236 -18.44 -9.38 -11.05
N ASP A 237 -19.37 -9.56 -11.98
CA ASP A 237 -19.86 -10.88 -12.42
C ASP A 237 -20.25 -11.80 -11.24
N GLY A 238 -20.89 -11.23 -10.21
CA GLY A 238 -21.31 -11.93 -9.00
C GLY A 238 -20.20 -12.19 -7.98
N VAL A 239 -18.93 -11.91 -8.31
CA VAL A 239 -17.77 -12.09 -7.41
C VAL A 239 -17.59 -10.87 -6.52
N GLU A 240 -17.39 -11.08 -5.23
CA GLU A 240 -17.15 -10.01 -4.27
C GLU A 240 -15.67 -9.58 -4.26
N ALA A 241 -15.44 -8.27 -4.14
CA ALA A 241 -14.12 -7.66 -3.95
C ALA A 241 -13.60 -7.96 -2.54
N LYS A 242 -13.01 -9.14 -2.33
CA LYS A 242 -12.48 -9.58 -1.03
C LYS A 242 -11.22 -10.45 -1.19
N LYS A 243 -10.41 -10.46 -0.13
CA LYS A 243 -9.13 -11.17 -0.03
C LYS A 243 -9.21 -12.61 -0.58
N ALA A 244 -10.13 -13.44 -0.10
CA ALA A 244 -10.21 -14.85 -0.49
C ALA A 244 -10.40 -15.06 -2.00
N ASN A 245 -11.12 -14.15 -2.67
CA ASN A 245 -11.35 -14.22 -4.12
C ASN A 245 -10.13 -13.71 -4.91
N VAL A 246 -9.32 -12.83 -4.33
CA VAL A 246 -8.03 -12.42 -4.91
C VAL A 246 -7.03 -13.58 -4.81
N GLU A 247 -6.93 -14.22 -3.65
CA GLU A 247 -6.00 -15.34 -3.41
C GLU A 247 -6.17 -16.49 -4.41
N THR A 248 -7.41 -16.78 -4.83
CA THR A 248 -7.75 -17.81 -5.83
C THR A 248 -7.77 -17.29 -7.25
N ASN A 249 -7.58 -15.98 -7.44
CA ASN A 249 -7.77 -15.30 -8.73
C ASN A 249 -9.21 -15.43 -9.30
N ASP A 250 -10.22 -15.65 -8.45
CA ASP A 250 -11.62 -15.47 -8.85
C ASP A 250 -11.92 -13.98 -9.08
N TRP A 251 -11.42 -13.12 -8.19
CA TRP A 251 -11.35 -11.68 -8.40
C TRP A 251 -10.14 -11.33 -9.25
N LYS A 252 -10.36 -10.65 -10.40
CA LYS A 252 -9.32 -10.44 -11.42
C LYS A 252 -8.52 -9.15 -11.27
N ILE A 253 -9.03 -8.17 -10.50
CA ILE A 253 -8.44 -6.84 -10.39
C ILE A 253 -7.51 -6.79 -9.17
N TRP A 254 -6.26 -7.18 -9.35
CA TRP A 254 -5.26 -7.21 -8.29
C TRP A 254 -3.84 -7.07 -8.86
N ALA A 255 -2.91 -6.65 -8.01
CA ALA A 255 -1.49 -6.54 -8.35
C ALA A 255 -0.61 -6.91 -7.15
N TYR A 256 0.67 -7.15 -7.42
CA TYR A 256 1.69 -7.06 -6.37
C TYR A 256 1.93 -5.59 -6.03
N GLU A 257 2.26 -5.34 -4.78
CA GLU A 257 2.80 -4.08 -4.32
C GLU A 257 4.32 -4.22 -4.18
N HIS A 258 5.02 -3.41 -4.92
CA HIS A 258 6.46 -3.42 -5.05
C HIS A 258 7.08 -2.24 -4.29
N MET A 259 8.15 -2.50 -3.54
CA MET A 259 9.05 -1.48 -3.01
C MET A 259 10.40 -1.65 -3.70
N TYR A 260 10.63 -0.86 -4.74
CA TYR A 260 11.88 -0.88 -5.50
C TYR A 260 12.97 -0.14 -4.75
N THR A 261 14.17 -0.75 -4.68
CA THR A 261 15.38 -0.13 -4.16
C THR A 261 16.50 -0.17 -5.22
N ALA A 262 17.62 0.52 -4.97
CA ALA A 262 18.86 0.23 -5.68
C ALA A 262 19.24 -1.25 -5.47
N ALA A 263 20.06 -1.81 -6.34
CA ALA A 263 20.54 -3.20 -6.21
C ALA A 263 21.33 -3.43 -4.91
N ASP A 264 22.02 -2.39 -4.43
CA ASP A 264 22.78 -2.38 -3.16
C ASP A 264 22.35 -1.13 -2.36
N PRO A 265 21.22 -1.18 -1.62
CA PRO A 265 20.76 -0.07 -0.82
C PRO A 265 21.62 0.11 0.44
N ASP A 266 21.57 1.30 1.05
CA ASP A 266 22.22 1.53 2.33
C ASP A 266 21.60 0.64 3.44
N GLU A 267 22.37 0.48 4.55
CA GLU A 267 21.98 -0.43 5.64
C GLU A 267 20.61 -0.09 6.24
N THR A 268 20.28 1.19 6.40
CA THR A 268 19.01 1.62 6.97
C THR A 268 17.83 1.33 6.03
N THR A 269 18.02 1.56 4.74
CA THR A 269 17.02 1.22 3.72
C THR A 269 16.82 -0.29 3.65
N GLN A 270 17.90 -1.10 3.66
CA GLN A 270 17.78 -2.56 3.67
C GLN A 270 17.06 -3.05 4.93
N ALA A 271 17.39 -2.50 6.10
CA ALA A 271 16.74 -2.88 7.35
C ALA A 271 15.24 -2.58 7.35
N PHE A 272 14.82 -1.46 6.75
CA PHE A 272 13.38 -1.16 6.58
C PHE A 272 12.71 -2.14 5.61
N ILE A 273 13.36 -2.50 4.50
CA ILE A 273 12.83 -3.53 3.60
C ILE A 273 12.74 -4.89 4.33
N ASP A 274 13.75 -5.28 5.11
CA ASP A 274 13.71 -6.51 5.90
C ASP A 274 12.57 -6.48 6.93
N TYR A 275 12.31 -5.32 7.55
CA TYR A 275 11.17 -5.12 8.44
C TYR A 275 9.83 -5.31 7.71
N MET A 276 9.69 -4.83 6.47
CA MET A 276 8.48 -5.08 5.67
C MET A 276 8.19 -6.57 5.46
N PHE A 277 9.21 -7.44 5.54
CA PHE A 277 9.07 -8.90 5.46
C PHE A 277 9.04 -9.60 6.82
N SER A 278 9.11 -8.87 7.93
CA SER A 278 9.03 -9.45 9.28
C SER A 278 7.65 -10.01 9.61
N ASP A 279 7.59 -10.86 10.62
CA ASP A 279 6.32 -11.39 11.13
C ASP A 279 5.39 -10.30 11.67
N ASP A 280 5.94 -9.20 12.20
CA ASP A 280 5.15 -8.06 12.69
C ASP A 280 4.36 -7.41 11.56
N VAL A 281 4.97 -7.24 10.39
CA VAL A 281 4.30 -6.65 9.24
C VAL A 281 3.48 -7.70 8.49
N GLN A 282 4.08 -8.84 8.13
CA GLN A 282 3.43 -9.85 7.29
C GLN A 282 2.34 -10.64 8.04
N GLY A 283 2.53 -10.89 9.34
CA GLY A 283 1.59 -11.65 10.16
C GLY A 283 0.38 -10.85 10.65
N SER A 284 0.44 -9.53 10.63
CA SER A 284 -0.65 -8.70 11.17
C SER A 284 -0.92 -7.41 10.37
N LEU A 285 0.09 -6.55 10.18
CA LEU A 285 -0.10 -5.21 9.65
C LEU A 285 -0.63 -5.21 8.21
N VAL A 286 -0.13 -6.12 7.35
CA VAL A 286 -0.59 -6.31 5.97
C VAL A 286 -2.10 -6.55 5.92
N GLU A 287 -2.62 -7.46 6.75
CA GLU A 287 -4.05 -7.76 6.77
C GLU A 287 -4.88 -6.66 7.44
N GLN A 288 -4.39 -6.06 8.52
CA GLN A 288 -5.07 -4.97 9.24
C GLN A 288 -5.26 -3.73 8.35
N THR A 289 -4.31 -3.47 7.45
CA THR A 289 -4.37 -2.35 6.51
C THR A 289 -5.06 -2.69 5.19
N GLY A 290 -5.65 -3.90 5.06
CA GLY A 290 -6.50 -4.28 3.92
C GLY A 290 -5.74 -4.89 2.74
N TYR A 291 -4.48 -5.30 2.93
CA TYR A 291 -3.68 -6.01 1.92
C TYR A 291 -3.68 -7.52 2.16
N ILE A 292 -3.02 -8.23 1.28
CA ILE A 292 -2.98 -9.70 1.25
C ILE A 292 -1.50 -10.12 1.28
N PRO A 293 -1.09 -10.99 2.22
CA PRO A 293 0.26 -11.54 2.20
C PRO A 293 0.54 -12.29 0.90
N VAL A 294 1.73 -12.10 0.32
CA VAL A 294 2.14 -12.81 -0.92
C VAL A 294 2.06 -14.32 -0.75
N THR A 295 2.31 -14.81 0.46
CA THR A 295 2.25 -16.24 0.80
C THR A 295 0.83 -16.81 0.77
N GLY A 296 -0.21 -15.98 0.90
CA GLY A 296 -1.62 -16.37 0.83
C GLY A 296 -2.08 -16.71 -0.59
N MET A 297 -1.42 -16.14 -1.60
CA MET A 297 -1.81 -16.31 -3.00
C MET A 297 -1.66 -17.76 -3.48
N LYS A 298 -2.67 -18.26 -4.18
CA LYS A 298 -2.68 -19.58 -4.86
C LYS A 298 -2.17 -19.50 -6.31
N VAL A 299 -1.96 -18.29 -6.78
CA VAL A 299 -1.48 -17.99 -8.15
C VAL A 299 -0.30 -17.02 -8.08
N THR A 300 0.46 -16.96 -9.18
CA THR A 300 1.48 -15.92 -9.43
C THR A 300 1.09 -15.14 -10.67
N ARG A 301 1.59 -13.90 -10.78
CA ARG A 301 1.47 -13.06 -11.99
C ARG A 301 2.86 -12.56 -12.35
N ASP A 302 3.20 -12.61 -13.63
CA ASP A 302 4.43 -12.02 -14.15
C ASP A 302 4.21 -10.59 -14.71
N ALA A 303 5.30 -9.95 -15.14
CA ALA A 303 5.27 -8.60 -15.70
C ALA A 303 4.51 -8.48 -17.04
N ASP A 304 4.29 -9.58 -17.72
CA ASP A 304 3.48 -9.66 -18.95
C ASP A 304 1.99 -9.89 -18.64
N GLY A 305 1.62 -10.00 -17.35
CA GLY A 305 0.26 -10.20 -16.88
C GLY A 305 -0.22 -11.66 -16.90
N ASN A 306 0.66 -12.63 -17.23
CA ASN A 306 0.30 -14.03 -17.20
C ASN A 306 0.10 -14.52 -15.78
N VAL A 307 -1.02 -15.20 -15.53
CA VAL A 307 -1.35 -15.79 -14.23
C VAL A 307 -1.18 -17.29 -14.29
N THR A 308 -0.41 -17.85 -13.35
CA THR A 308 -0.16 -19.29 -13.22
C THR A 308 -0.45 -19.77 -11.81
N ASN A 309 -0.90 -21.01 -11.65
CA ASN A 309 -1.10 -21.64 -10.34
C ASN A 309 0.26 -21.89 -9.65
N LYS A 310 0.29 -21.69 -8.33
CA LYS A 310 1.42 -22.08 -7.49
C LYS A 310 1.43 -23.57 -7.24
#